data_50c0bad44f9dd895fd133db79d35a223
#
_entry.id   50c0bad44f9dd895fd133db79d35a223
#
_cell.length_a   1.000
_cell.length_b   1.000
_cell.length_c   1.000
_cell.angle_alpha   90.00
_cell.angle_beta   90.00
_cell.angle_gamma   90.00
#
_symmetry.space_group_name_H-M   'P 1'
#
loop_
_entity.id
_entity.type
_entity.pdbx_description
1 polymer ?
#
loop_
_entity_poly.entity_id
_entity_poly.type
_entity_poly.pdbx_seq_one_letter_code
_entity_poly.pdbx_strand_id
1 'polypeptide(L)'
;MSNNLLMDNNTKYKKKSYEQLDKEYLARKYLTDNEIIYFWKEHNIFKKSINDNFPKFKFYDGPPFATGEPHYGHILASTLKDIIPRYKTQNGYCVNRVFGWDTHGLPIEQIIDKKFNIKTREDVLNFGIENYNNECKKNVLEFREVWRDTIGKLGRWVDFDNDYKTMDKTYMESVWWVFGELYKKKLVYKGVKVMPYSNGCTTPLSNFESKENYKDVSDYSLTIKFKLENCENTYLLVWTTTPWTLPSNLCICVNPDLYYLKIKSNKDNNNYIISKECLENYFKDKSTYEIINSFKGTELKEKKYIPLFNYFYDDYKNTAFKIITDTYVKSTNGTGLVHVAPAFGEDDYRVCLNMNIIDKLNHPPCPLNENGFFTDDVIDFKGRYIKDTEDDIIDYLTTKDIVFKVCKEIHSVGYCYRSDTPLISKAVDCWFINVEKIKQKILDNNSQTEWTPEHIR
;
A
#
# COMPACT_ATOMS: atom_id res chain seq x y z
N MET A 1 -17.10 48.70 8.52
CA MET A 1 -15.66 48.90 8.18
C MET A 1 -15.28 48.11 6.92
N SER A 2 -15.92 48.40 5.78
CA SER A 2 -15.70 47.56 4.56
C SER A 2 -15.51 48.37 3.27
N ASN A 3 -15.23 49.66 3.35
CA ASN A 3 -15.23 50.52 2.16
C ASN A 3 -13.86 50.95 1.64
N ASN A 4 -12.75 50.43 2.14
CA ASN A 4 -11.42 50.93 1.76
C ASN A 4 -10.57 49.98 0.92
N LEU A 5 -11.11 48.85 0.46
CA LEU A 5 -10.31 47.81 -0.24
C LEU A 5 -10.30 47.95 -1.77
N LEU A 6 -10.98 48.92 -2.33
CA LEU A 6 -11.17 48.95 -3.79
C LEU A 6 -10.66 50.20 -4.47
N MET A 7 -9.68 50.95 -4.02
CA MET A 7 -9.18 52.04 -4.87
C MET A 7 -7.85 52.64 -4.41
N ASP A 8 -6.82 52.35 -5.14
CA ASP A 8 -5.60 53.14 -5.19
C ASP A 8 -5.89 54.44 -5.96
N ASN A 9 -5.50 55.60 -5.41
CA ASN A 9 -5.82 56.92 -5.93
C ASN A 9 -5.14 57.27 -7.27
N ASN A 10 -4.36 56.37 -7.88
CA ASN A 10 -3.63 56.58 -9.12
C ASN A 10 -4.25 55.92 -10.35
N THR A 11 -5.38 55.25 -10.23
CA THR A 11 -6.08 54.70 -11.40
C THR A 11 -7.18 55.65 -11.86
N LYS A 12 -7.44 55.71 -13.16
CA LYS A 12 -8.44 56.52 -13.87
C LYS A 12 -9.89 56.39 -13.35
N TYR A 13 -10.13 55.67 -12.25
CA TYR A 13 -11.45 55.47 -11.69
C TYR A 13 -11.73 56.45 -10.55
N LYS A 14 -12.57 57.44 -10.85
CA LYS A 14 -13.16 58.27 -9.80
C LYS A 14 -13.95 57.41 -8.83
N LYS A 15 -13.80 57.62 -7.53
CA LYS A 15 -14.61 57.00 -6.50
C LYS A 15 -16.10 57.22 -6.79
N LYS A 16 -16.82 56.18 -7.18
CA LYS A 16 -18.25 56.25 -7.49
C LYS A 16 -19.05 55.96 -6.22
N SER A 17 -20.23 56.66 -6.10
CA SER A 17 -21.14 56.30 -5.01
C SER A 17 -21.78 54.94 -5.24
N TYR A 18 -22.31 54.29 -4.17
CA TYR A 18 -23.02 53.05 -4.30
C TYR A 18 -24.19 53.13 -5.29
N GLU A 19 -24.92 54.24 -5.31
CA GLU A 19 -25.99 54.49 -6.29
C GLU A 19 -25.49 54.55 -7.73
N GLN A 20 -24.31 55.07 -7.95
CA GLN A 20 -23.67 55.12 -9.30
C GLN A 20 -23.21 53.74 -9.72
N LEU A 21 -22.67 52.95 -8.77
CA LEU A 21 -22.28 51.56 -9.00
C LEU A 21 -23.47 50.65 -9.28
N ASP A 22 -24.59 50.84 -8.53
CA ASP A 22 -25.82 50.10 -8.76
C ASP A 22 -26.46 50.43 -10.11
N LYS A 23 -26.48 51.70 -10.52
CA LYS A 23 -26.99 52.11 -11.83
C LYS A 23 -26.12 51.56 -12.96
N GLU A 24 -24.79 51.55 -12.81
CA GLU A 24 -23.92 50.96 -13.79
C GLU A 24 -23.98 49.42 -13.80
N TYR A 25 -24.18 48.80 -12.63
CA TYR A 25 -24.42 47.36 -12.51
C TYR A 25 -25.72 46.91 -13.17
N LEU A 26 -26.79 47.68 -12.97
CA LEU A 26 -28.09 47.41 -13.61
C LEU A 26 -28.12 47.75 -15.11
N ALA A 27 -27.25 48.71 -15.56
CA ALA A 27 -27.11 49.07 -16.97
C ALA A 27 -26.19 48.15 -17.77
N ARG A 28 -25.24 47.49 -17.10
CA ARG A 28 -24.35 46.46 -17.69
C ARG A 28 -25.02 45.10 -17.46
N LYS A 29 -25.55 44.54 -18.50
CA LYS A 29 -25.83 43.08 -18.54
C LYS A 29 -24.54 42.34 -18.15
N TYR A 30 -24.43 41.91 -16.89
CA TYR A 30 -23.40 41.02 -16.33
C TYR A 30 -22.05 41.02 -17.03
N LEU A 31 -20.96 41.36 -16.32
CA LEU A 31 -19.62 41.05 -16.78
C LEU A 31 -19.48 39.56 -17.01
N THR A 32 -18.87 39.18 -18.10
CA THR A 32 -18.51 37.80 -18.36
C THR A 32 -17.37 37.39 -17.43
N ASP A 33 -17.23 36.10 -17.15
CA ASP A 33 -16.10 35.56 -16.36
C ASP A 33 -14.75 36.01 -16.92
N ASN A 34 -14.60 36.05 -18.25
CA ASN A 34 -13.39 36.50 -18.91
C ASN A 34 -13.07 37.97 -18.62
N GLU A 35 -14.07 38.85 -18.60
CA GLU A 35 -13.89 40.27 -18.27
C GLU A 35 -13.47 40.45 -16.83
N ILE A 36 -14.02 39.64 -15.89
CA ILE A 36 -13.63 39.67 -14.47
C ILE A 36 -12.18 39.17 -14.29
N ILE A 37 -11.83 38.05 -14.92
CA ILE A 37 -10.48 37.49 -14.86
C ILE A 37 -9.46 38.46 -15.47
N TYR A 38 -9.81 39.09 -16.61
CA TYR A 38 -8.98 40.13 -17.22
C TYR A 38 -8.78 41.30 -16.29
N PHE A 39 -9.85 41.80 -15.67
CA PHE A 39 -9.76 42.89 -14.69
C PHE A 39 -8.84 42.54 -13.51
N TRP A 40 -8.96 41.32 -12.98
CA TRP A 40 -8.10 40.89 -11.87
C TRP A 40 -6.62 40.83 -12.25
N LYS A 41 -6.32 40.40 -13.46
CA LYS A 41 -4.94 40.36 -13.99
C LYS A 41 -4.37 41.79 -14.19
N GLU A 42 -5.11 42.64 -14.92
CA GLU A 42 -4.71 44.02 -15.20
C GLU A 42 -4.42 44.84 -13.91
N HIS A 43 -5.26 44.64 -12.91
CA HIS A 43 -5.15 45.39 -11.67
C HIS A 43 -4.34 44.67 -10.58
N ASN A 44 -3.76 43.51 -10.86
CA ASN A 44 -2.99 42.68 -9.92
C ASN A 44 -3.75 42.44 -8.59
N ILE A 45 -5.05 42.17 -8.68
CA ILE A 45 -5.93 42.06 -7.50
C ILE A 45 -5.45 40.97 -6.54
N PHE A 46 -5.04 39.81 -7.05
CA PHE A 46 -4.48 38.75 -6.23
C PHE A 46 -3.23 39.21 -5.46
N LYS A 47 -2.24 39.79 -6.15
CA LYS A 47 -1.00 40.29 -5.50
C LYS A 47 -1.29 41.35 -4.45
N LYS A 48 -2.23 42.26 -4.73
CA LYS A 48 -2.67 43.30 -3.78
C LYS A 48 -3.40 42.72 -2.56
N SER A 49 -3.98 41.54 -2.67
CA SER A 49 -4.65 40.83 -1.57
C SER A 49 -3.66 40.25 -0.53
N ILE A 50 -2.37 40.15 -0.90
CA ILE A 50 -1.31 39.64 -0.02
C ILE A 50 -0.67 40.87 0.65
N ASN A 51 -0.95 41.06 1.94
CA ASN A 51 -0.42 42.19 2.70
C ASN A 51 0.27 41.69 3.97
N ASP A 52 1.61 41.78 4.01
CA ASP A 52 2.43 41.26 5.10
C ASP A 52 2.22 42.00 6.45
N ASN A 53 1.54 43.12 6.45
CA ASN A 53 1.16 43.84 7.69
C ASN A 53 -0.03 43.16 8.42
N PHE A 54 -0.73 42.25 7.76
CA PHE A 54 -1.84 41.51 8.37
C PHE A 54 -1.35 40.24 9.06
N PRO A 55 -2.09 39.73 10.07
CA PRO A 55 -1.83 38.45 10.68
C PRO A 55 -1.74 37.33 9.63
N LYS A 56 -0.72 36.48 9.72
CA LYS A 56 -0.51 35.42 8.75
C LYS A 56 -1.41 34.25 9.02
N PHE A 57 -2.18 33.82 8.02
CA PHE A 57 -2.84 32.52 7.97
C PHE A 57 -2.03 31.60 7.08
N LYS A 58 -1.40 30.58 7.67
CA LYS A 58 -0.57 29.62 6.94
C LYS A 58 -1.48 28.62 6.23
N PHE A 59 -1.29 28.50 4.93
CA PHE A 59 -2.01 27.60 4.06
C PHE A 59 -1.02 26.68 3.35
N TYR A 60 -1.28 25.36 3.38
CA TYR A 60 -0.52 24.36 2.67
C TYR A 60 -1.42 23.68 1.65
N ASP A 61 -0.92 23.50 0.44
CA ASP A 61 -1.60 22.86 -0.67
C ASP A 61 -0.96 21.52 -0.99
N GLY A 62 -1.77 20.48 -1.22
CA GLY A 62 -1.32 19.19 -1.74
C GLY A 62 -1.11 19.33 -3.25
N PRO A 63 0.13 19.12 -3.76
CA PRO A 63 0.43 19.31 -5.17
C PRO A 63 -0.14 18.21 -6.04
N PRO A 64 -0.81 18.52 -7.18
CA PRO A 64 -1.25 17.52 -8.14
C PRO A 64 -0.10 17.07 -9.06
N PHE A 65 -0.25 15.90 -9.67
CA PHE A 65 0.51 15.53 -10.87
C PHE A 65 -0.04 16.24 -12.11
N ALA A 66 0.84 16.75 -12.98
CA ALA A 66 0.46 17.31 -14.27
C ALA A 66 0.64 16.31 -15.42
N THR A 67 0.25 15.05 -15.21
CA THR A 67 0.35 13.95 -16.18
C THR A 67 -0.83 13.87 -17.14
N GLY A 68 -1.83 14.71 -16.95
CA GLY A 68 -3.04 14.79 -17.76
C GLY A 68 -3.83 16.07 -17.47
N GLU A 69 -4.96 16.24 -18.17
CA GLU A 69 -5.84 17.38 -17.95
C GLU A 69 -6.54 17.32 -16.59
N PRO A 70 -6.90 18.48 -15.98
CA PRO A 70 -7.67 18.53 -14.75
C PRO A 70 -9.05 17.88 -14.92
N HIS A 71 -9.40 16.96 -14.05
CA HIS A 71 -10.74 16.37 -13.98
C HIS A 71 -11.58 17.00 -12.84
N TYR A 72 -12.86 16.65 -12.74
CA TYR A 72 -13.80 17.22 -11.78
C TYR A 72 -13.31 17.14 -10.31
N GLY A 73 -12.62 16.06 -9.91
CA GLY A 73 -12.03 15.94 -8.59
C GLY A 73 -10.98 17.03 -8.31
N HIS A 74 -10.16 17.37 -9.31
CA HIS A 74 -9.19 18.46 -9.22
C HIS A 74 -9.88 19.83 -9.15
N ILE A 75 -10.98 20.02 -9.89
CA ILE A 75 -11.78 21.25 -9.87
C ILE A 75 -12.38 21.43 -8.48
N LEU A 76 -13.00 20.40 -7.91
CA LEU A 76 -13.55 20.43 -6.56
C LEU A 76 -12.50 20.80 -5.52
N ALA A 77 -11.36 20.09 -5.54
CA ALA A 77 -10.25 20.38 -4.63
C ALA A 77 -9.75 21.82 -4.79
N SER A 78 -9.56 22.30 -6.03
CA SER A 78 -9.13 23.67 -6.30
C SER A 78 -10.12 24.72 -5.80
N THR A 79 -11.42 24.44 -5.90
CA THR A 79 -12.47 25.33 -5.39
C THR A 79 -12.39 25.45 -3.86
N LEU A 80 -12.26 24.31 -3.15
CA LEU A 80 -12.09 24.32 -1.69
C LEU A 80 -10.81 25.03 -1.26
N LYS A 81 -9.71 24.82 -1.98
CA LYS A 81 -8.41 25.49 -1.76
C LYS A 81 -8.45 26.98 -2.04
N ASP A 82 -9.44 27.50 -2.75
CA ASP A 82 -9.63 28.94 -2.96
C ASP A 82 -10.58 29.56 -1.92
N ILE A 83 -11.69 28.89 -1.59
CA ILE A 83 -12.73 29.42 -0.71
C ILE A 83 -12.15 29.84 0.66
N ILE A 84 -11.43 28.93 1.31
CA ILE A 84 -10.90 29.21 2.67
C ILE A 84 -9.84 30.29 2.67
N PRO A 85 -8.80 30.26 1.82
CA PRO A 85 -7.81 31.35 1.73
C PRO A 85 -8.44 32.69 1.35
N ARG A 86 -9.41 32.70 0.44
CA ARG A 86 -10.14 33.91 0.02
C ARG A 86 -10.95 34.49 1.18
N TYR A 87 -11.70 33.65 1.89
CA TYR A 87 -12.44 34.05 3.10
C TYR A 87 -11.50 34.67 4.16
N LYS A 88 -10.38 33.99 4.45
CA LYS A 88 -9.40 34.51 5.42
C LYS A 88 -8.80 35.84 4.96
N THR A 89 -8.48 35.98 3.69
CA THR A 89 -7.99 37.23 3.14
C THR A 89 -9.00 38.38 3.30
N GLN A 90 -10.27 38.13 3.03
CA GLN A 90 -11.35 39.09 3.19
C GLN A 90 -11.60 39.47 4.66
N ASN A 91 -11.20 38.60 5.60
CA ASN A 91 -11.26 38.88 7.04
C ASN A 91 -9.95 39.45 7.62
N GLY A 92 -9.07 40.00 6.78
CA GLY A 92 -7.90 40.73 7.23
C GLY A 92 -6.70 39.85 7.55
N TYR A 93 -6.58 38.66 6.98
CA TYR A 93 -5.39 37.84 7.09
C TYR A 93 -4.53 37.91 5.83
N CYS A 94 -3.22 37.89 5.99
CA CYS A 94 -2.28 37.63 4.91
C CYS A 94 -2.20 36.13 4.64
N VAL A 95 -2.57 35.70 3.44
CA VAL A 95 -2.55 34.28 3.04
C VAL A 95 -1.72 34.12 1.77
N ASN A 96 -0.51 33.59 1.91
CA ASN A 96 0.32 33.20 0.78
C ASN A 96 -0.23 31.92 0.17
N ARG A 97 -0.41 31.91 -1.16
CA ARG A 97 -0.96 30.82 -1.94
C ARG A 97 -0.06 30.54 -3.12
N VAL A 98 0.74 29.50 -3.01
CA VAL A 98 1.69 29.08 -4.06
C VAL A 98 1.20 27.77 -4.64
N PHE A 99 1.21 27.63 -5.97
CA PHE A 99 0.87 26.39 -6.61
C PHE A 99 2.04 25.40 -6.51
N GLY A 100 1.76 24.12 -6.41
CA GLY A 100 2.78 23.08 -6.34
C GLY A 100 2.50 21.95 -7.33
N TRP A 101 3.56 21.23 -7.70
CA TRP A 101 3.50 20.09 -8.60
C TRP A 101 4.16 18.87 -7.97
N ASP A 102 3.43 17.76 -7.93
CA ASP A 102 4.02 16.46 -7.68
C ASP A 102 4.68 15.97 -8.96
N THR A 103 5.95 15.58 -8.89
CA THR A 103 6.75 15.34 -10.08
C THR A 103 7.52 14.02 -10.06
N HIS A 104 7.34 13.20 -9.02
CA HIS A 104 8.04 11.94 -8.85
C HIS A 104 7.10 10.72 -8.84
N GLY A 105 7.67 9.56 -9.11
CA GLY A 105 7.07 8.26 -8.88
C GLY A 105 6.52 7.57 -10.10
N LEU A 106 5.97 6.40 -9.85
CA LEU A 106 5.51 5.45 -10.86
C LEU A 106 4.56 5.99 -11.93
N PRO A 107 3.65 6.95 -11.68
CA PRO A 107 2.77 7.46 -12.75
C PRO A 107 3.53 8.07 -13.92
N ILE A 108 4.63 8.77 -13.65
CA ILE A 108 5.49 9.35 -14.70
C ILE A 108 6.35 8.27 -15.35
N GLU A 109 6.96 7.41 -14.53
CA GLU A 109 7.80 6.31 -15.01
C GLU A 109 7.05 5.43 -16.01
N GLN A 110 5.81 5.05 -15.70
CA GLN A 110 4.99 4.22 -16.59
C GLN A 110 4.67 4.87 -17.94
N ILE A 111 4.52 6.20 -17.99
CA ILE A 111 4.33 6.91 -19.24
C ILE A 111 5.58 6.77 -20.13
N ILE A 112 6.76 6.92 -19.51
CA ILE A 112 8.04 6.78 -20.18
C ILE A 112 8.32 5.35 -20.57
N ASP A 113 8.05 4.39 -19.66
CA ASP A 113 8.19 2.96 -19.92
C ASP A 113 7.37 2.51 -21.15
N LYS A 114 6.11 2.94 -21.22
CA LYS A 114 5.25 2.66 -22.38
C LYS A 114 5.76 3.33 -23.65
N LYS A 115 6.22 4.59 -23.57
CA LYS A 115 6.71 5.37 -24.70
C LYS A 115 7.95 4.75 -25.33
N PHE A 116 8.86 4.21 -24.53
CA PHE A 116 10.14 3.65 -24.98
C PHE A 116 10.20 2.11 -24.91
N ASN A 117 9.07 1.44 -24.59
CA ASN A 117 8.96 -0.01 -24.46
C ASN A 117 9.96 -0.59 -23.44
N ILE A 118 10.16 0.12 -22.34
CA ILE A 118 10.96 -0.31 -21.19
C ILE A 118 10.11 -1.25 -20.33
N LYS A 119 10.64 -2.43 -19.99
CA LYS A 119 9.89 -3.46 -19.24
C LYS A 119 10.59 -3.88 -17.96
N THR A 120 11.90 -3.73 -17.91
CA THR A 120 12.73 -4.20 -16.81
C THR A 120 13.66 -3.09 -16.31
N ARG A 121 14.18 -3.28 -15.11
CA ARG A 121 15.22 -2.40 -14.57
C ARG A 121 16.47 -2.37 -15.46
N GLU A 122 16.80 -3.48 -16.10
CA GLU A 122 17.95 -3.57 -17.04
C GLU A 122 17.71 -2.70 -18.28
N ASP A 123 16.47 -2.66 -18.80
CA ASP A 123 16.12 -1.77 -19.90
C ASP A 123 16.32 -0.28 -19.52
N VAL A 124 15.99 0.11 -18.28
CA VAL A 124 16.26 1.48 -17.77
C VAL A 124 17.76 1.76 -17.74
N LEU A 125 18.57 0.81 -17.26
CA LEU A 125 20.03 0.96 -17.23
C LEU A 125 20.63 1.07 -18.65
N ASN A 126 20.13 0.27 -19.58
CA ASN A 126 20.54 0.30 -20.98
C ASN A 126 20.10 1.59 -21.70
N PHE A 127 18.92 2.10 -21.40
CA PHE A 127 18.44 3.40 -21.88
C PHE A 127 19.27 4.57 -21.33
N GLY A 128 19.84 4.39 -20.16
CA GLY A 128 20.63 5.36 -19.39
C GLY A 128 19.78 6.18 -18.43
N ILE A 129 20.16 6.14 -17.14
CA ILE A 129 19.43 6.81 -16.04
C ILE A 129 19.23 8.29 -16.31
N GLU A 130 20.24 8.98 -16.84
CA GLU A 130 20.14 10.40 -17.14
C GLU A 130 19.11 10.69 -18.24
N ASN A 131 19.12 9.91 -19.32
CA ASN A 131 18.15 10.02 -20.41
C ASN A 131 16.74 9.75 -19.91
N TYR A 132 16.56 8.70 -19.11
CA TYR A 132 15.29 8.33 -18.50
C TYR A 132 14.74 9.46 -17.62
N ASN A 133 15.54 9.99 -16.73
CA ASN A 133 15.15 11.10 -15.84
C ASN A 133 14.82 12.38 -16.64
N ASN A 134 15.52 12.65 -17.71
CA ASN A 134 15.25 13.83 -18.56
C ASN A 134 13.92 13.68 -19.31
N GLU A 135 13.59 12.49 -19.80
CA GLU A 135 12.28 12.23 -20.40
C GLU A 135 11.15 12.32 -19.36
N CYS A 136 11.34 11.80 -18.15
CA CYS A 136 10.39 11.98 -17.05
C CYS A 136 10.14 13.47 -16.76
N LYS A 137 11.20 14.28 -16.62
CA LYS A 137 11.10 15.73 -16.38
C LYS A 137 10.36 16.49 -17.46
N LYS A 138 10.53 16.11 -18.73
CA LYS A 138 9.80 16.72 -19.84
C LYS A 138 8.31 16.45 -19.77
N ASN A 139 7.95 15.18 -19.52
CA ASN A 139 6.56 14.75 -19.53
C ASN A 139 5.76 15.24 -18.32
N VAL A 140 6.35 15.28 -17.14
CA VAL A 140 5.62 15.65 -15.91
C VAL A 140 5.11 17.11 -15.93
N LEU A 141 5.66 17.96 -16.79
CA LEU A 141 5.27 19.37 -16.92
C LEU A 141 4.49 19.66 -18.22
N GLU A 142 4.19 18.63 -18.99
CA GLU A 142 3.52 18.77 -20.31
C GLU A 142 2.18 19.50 -20.21
N PHE A 143 1.38 19.17 -19.19
CA PHE A 143 0.05 19.74 -19.00
C PHE A 143 0.03 21.01 -18.11
N ARG A 144 1.17 21.52 -17.69
CA ARG A 144 1.26 22.66 -16.75
C ARG A 144 0.47 23.87 -17.23
N GLU A 145 0.56 24.25 -18.49
CA GLU A 145 -0.14 25.42 -19.01
C GLU A 145 -1.65 25.15 -19.15
N VAL A 146 -2.06 23.94 -19.51
CA VAL A 146 -3.49 23.54 -19.51
C VAL A 146 -4.09 23.67 -18.11
N TRP A 147 -3.35 23.25 -17.08
CA TRP A 147 -3.75 23.41 -15.69
C TRP A 147 -3.84 24.88 -15.30
N ARG A 148 -2.84 25.69 -15.65
CA ARG A 148 -2.82 27.14 -15.37
C ARG A 148 -4.07 27.80 -15.94
N ASP A 149 -4.39 27.50 -17.20
CA ASP A 149 -5.57 28.05 -17.87
C ASP A 149 -6.87 27.59 -17.22
N THR A 150 -7.00 26.31 -16.95
CA THR A 150 -8.23 25.74 -16.36
C THR A 150 -8.47 26.31 -14.95
N ILE A 151 -7.46 26.28 -14.08
CA ILE A 151 -7.56 26.84 -12.72
C ILE A 151 -7.74 28.37 -12.76
N GLY A 152 -7.12 29.04 -13.73
CA GLY A 152 -7.33 30.46 -13.96
C GLY A 152 -8.77 30.79 -14.35
N LYS A 153 -9.40 29.99 -15.21
CA LYS A 153 -10.81 30.12 -15.57
C LYS A 153 -11.78 29.89 -14.42
N LEU A 154 -11.40 29.04 -13.44
CA LEU A 154 -12.16 28.88 -12.19
C LEU A 154 -12.08 30.14 -11.29
N GLY A 155 -11.22 31.09 -11.62
CA GLY A 155 -11.00 32.29 -10.82
C GLY A 155 -10.24 32.06 -9.53
N ARG A 156 -9.51 30.94 -9.38
CA ARG A 156 -8.70 30.68 -8.20
C ARG A 156 -7.53 31.65 -8.10
N TRP A 157 -7.36 32.26 -6.92
CA TRP A 157 -6.23 33.12 -6.62
C TRP A 157 -5.05 32.32 -6.07
N VAL A 158 -4.08 32.05 -6.92
CA VAL A 158 -2.88 31.28 -6.58
C VAL A 158 -1.71 31.73 -7.45
N ASP A 159 -0.50 31.71 -6.88
CA ASP A 159 0.72 32.06 -7.60
C ASP A 159 1.24 30.85 -8.40
N PHE A 160 1.13 30.92 -9.71
CA PHE A 160 1.69 29.95 -10.65
C PHE A 160 3.09 30.37 -11.14
N ASP A 161 3.50 31.61 -10.93
CA ASP A 161 4.78 32.09 -11.46
C ASP A 161 5.94 31.65 -10.57
N ASN A 162 5.68 31.58 -9.25
CA ASN A 162 6.62 31.08 -8.25
C ASN A 162 6.22 29.69 -7.75
N ASP A 163 5.68 28.85 -8.63
CA ASP A 163 5.30 27.48 -8.29
C ASP A 163 6.51 26.67 -7.82
N TYR A 164 6.27 25.69 -6.94
CA TYR A 164 7.28 24.73 -6.54
C TYR A 164 7.02 23.36 -7.19
N LYS A 165 8.09 22.60 -7.38
CA LYS A 165 8.04 21.24 -7.88
C LYS A 165 8.76 20.31 -6.91
N THR A 166 8.22 19.15 -6.63
CA THR A 166 8.89 18.20 -5.73
C THR A 166 10.26 17.76 -6.24
N MET A 167 10.56 17.94 -7.55
CA MET A 167 11.88 17.71 -8.16
C MET A 167 12.86 18.89 -8.04
N ASP A 168 12.42 20.04 -7.50
CA ASP A 168 13.34 21.17 -7.29
C ASP A 168 14.38 20.81 -6.23
N LYS A 169 15.64 21.25 -6.45
CA LYS A 169 16.74 20.93 -5.52
C LYS A 169 16.43 21.39 -4.10
N THR A 170 15.90 22.59 -3.94
CA THR A 170 15.54 23.14 -2.63
C THR A 170 14.46 22.34 -1.91
N TYR A 171 13.52 21.77 -2.66
CA TYR A 171 12.52 20.86 -2.10
C TYR A 171 13.16 19.56 -1.64
N MET A 172 13.95 18.91 -2.51
CA MET A 172 14.65 17.66 -2.18
C MET A 172 15.61 17.83 -0.99
N GLU A 173 16.36 18.93 -0.92
CA GLU A 173 17.22 19.26 0.22
C GLU A 173 16.43 19.39 1.52
N SER A 174 15.25 20.00 1.48
CA SER A 174 14.37 20.12 2.63
C SER A 174 13.88 18.75 3.12
N VAL A 175 13.52 17.86 2.20
CA VAL A 175 13.11 16.47 2.54
C VAL A 175 14.28 15.71 3.17
N TRP A 176 15.48 15.82 2.61
CA TRP A 176 16.67 15.17 3.16
C TRP A 176 17.06 15.74 4.52
N TRP A 177 16.90 17.05 4.72
CA TRP A 177 17.12 17.66 6.02
C TRP A 177 16.14 17.11 7.07
N VAL A 178 14.85 17.00 6.75
CA VAL A 178 13.83 16.41 7.65
C VAL A 178 14.21 14.95 8.00
N PHE A 179 14.56 14.15 6.99
CA PHE A 179 15.01 12.79 7.21
C PHE A 179 16.24 12.72 8.14
N GLY A 180 17.24 13.58 7.89
CA GLY A 180 18.42 13.69 8.72
C GLY A 180 18.13 14.07 10.17
N GLU A 181 17.18 14.99 10.41
CA GLU A 181 16.75 15.37 11.77
C GLU A 181 16.01 14.21 12.48
N LEU A 182 15.19 13.45 11.77
CA LEU A 182 14.55 12.25 12.32
C LEU A 182 15.58 11.17 12.65
N TYR A 183 16.60 10.99 11.79
CA TYR A 183 17.69 10.05 12.02
C TYR A 183 18.51 10.42 13.26
N LYS A 184 18.91 11.71 13.40
CA LYS A 184 19.61 12.22 14.59
C LYS A 184 18.81 11.97 15.89
N LYS A 185 17.50 12.07 15.82
CA LYS A 185 16.58 11.77 16.93
C LYS A 185 16.38 10.27 17.19
N LYS A 186 17.06 9.39 16.45
CA LYS A 186 16.91 7.92 16.51
C LYS A 186 15.46 7.45 16.32
N LEU A 187 14.75 8.14 15.45
CA LEU A 187 13.39 7.77 15.03
C LEU A 187 13.39 6.99 13.72
N VAL A 188 14.47 7.05 12.93
CA VAL A 188 14.60 6.30 11.68
C VAL A 188 15.40 5.02 11.94
N TYR A 189 14.91 3.90 11.41
CA TYR A 189 15.60 2.61 11.46
C TYR A 189 15.30 1.78 10.21
N LYS A 190 16.20 0.85 9.89
CA LYS A 190 16.01 -0.14 8.81
C LYS A 190 15.39 -1.41 9.41
N GLY A 191 14.48 -2.03 8.68
CA GLY A 191 13.84 -3.28 9.09
C GLY A 191 13.15 -3.95 7.92
N VAL A 192 12.52 -5.09 8.19
CA VAL A 192 11.76 -5.86 7.21
C VAL A 192 10.27 -5.70 7.47
N LYS A 193 9.49 -5.59 6.41
CA LYS A 193 8.02 -5.60 6.48
C LYS A 193 7.45 -6.45 5.34
N VAL A 194 6.43 -7.24 5.66
CA VAL A 194 5.62 -7.91 4.64
C VAL A 194 4.63 -6.89 4.09
N MET A 195 4.65 -6.69 2.78
CA MET A 195 3.82 -5.70 2.09
C MET A 195 3.19 -6.31 0.84
N PRO A 196 2.04 -5.78 0.38
CA PRO A 196 1.56 -6.06 -0.97
C PRO A 196 2.65 -5.67 -1.98
N TYR A 197 3.01 -6.59 -2.84
CA TYR A 197 4.12 -6.43 -3.79
C TYR A 197 3.65 -6.75 -5.20
N SER A 198 3.99 -5.88 -6.13
CA SER A 198 3.75 -6.06 -7.57
C SER A 198 5.00 -6.62 -8.23
N ASN A 199 4.95 -7.87 -8.68
CA ASN A 199 6.02 -8.47 -9.46
C ASN A 199 6.17 -7.80 -10.83
N GLY A 200 5.07 -7.27 -11.41
CA GLY A 200 5.10 -6.57 -12.69
C GLY A 200 5.70 -5.17 -12.65
N CYS A 201 5.57 -4.48 -11.49
CA CYS A 201 6.21 -3.16 -11.27
C CYS A 201 7.48 -3.27 -10.41
N THR A 202 7.84 -4.46 -9.94
CA THR A 202 9.00 -4.73 -9.05
C THR A 202 9.06 -3.81 -7.83
N THR A 203 7.90 -3.52 -7.23
CA THR A 203 7.80 -2.57 -6.12
C THR A 203 6.69 -2.96 -5.13
N PRO A 204 6.87 -2.66 -3.83
CA PRO A 204 5.78 -2.75 -2.87
C PRO A 204 4.74 -1.64 -3.15
N LEU A 205 3.49 -1.95 -2.85
CA LEU A 205 2.37 -1.02 -2.95
C LEU A 205 1.89 -0.60 -1.55
N SER A 206 1.33 0.61 -1.45
CA SER A 206 0.64 1.03 -0.25
C SER A 206 -0.66 0.24 -0.04
N ASN A 207 -1.16 0.23 1.21
CA ASN A 207 -2.44 -0.41 1.53
C ASN A 207 -3.63 0.21 0.77
N PHE A 208 -3.51 1.45 0.31
CA PHE A 208 -4.52 2.10 -0.51
C PHE A 208 -4.46 1.56 -1.95
N GLU A 209 -3.29 1.62 -2.57
CA GLU A 209 -3.07 1.17 -3.96
C GLU A 209 -3.37 -0.33 -4.16
N SER A 210 -3.10 -1.16 -3.15
CA SER A 210 -3.35 -2.60 -3.22
C SER A 210 -4.85 -2.97 -3.21
N LYS A 211 -5.73 -2.01 -2.90
CA LYS A 211 -7.18 -2.23 -2.83
C LYS A 211 -7.95 -1.75 -4.06
N GLU A 212 -7.28 -1.17 -5.04
CA GLU A 212 -7.95 -0.51 -6.18
C GLU A 212 -8.42 -1.47 -7.27
N ASN A 213 -7.82 -2.65 -7.39
CA ASN A 213 -8.13 -3.59 -8.47
C ASN A 213 -8.21 -5.02 -7.93
N TYR A 214 -9.42 -5.55 -7.82
CA TYR A 214 -9.66 -6.93 -7.41
C TYR A 214 -10.29 -7.72 -8.55
N LYS A 215 -9.87 -8.98 -8.69
CA LYS A 215 -10.43 -9.91 -9.66
C LYS A 215 -10.76 -11.23 -8.98
N ASP A 216 -11.86 -11.83 -9.36
CA ASP A 216 -12.16 -13.19 -8.97
C ASP A 216 -11.37 -14.16 -9.86
N VAL A 217 -10.53 -14.97 -9.22
CA VAL A 217 -9.67 -15.95 -9.89
C VAL A 217 -9.94 -17.33 -9.34
N SER A 218 -9.70 -18.34 -10.18
CA SER A 218 -9.78 -19.73 -9.79
C SER A 218 -8.37 -20.25 -9.52
N ASP A 219 -8.00 -20.33 -8.24
CA ASP A 219 -6.70 -20.81 -7.79
C ASP A 219 -6.80 -22.18 -7.12
N TYR A 220 -5.66 -22.88 -7.01
CA TYR A 220 -5.57 -24.11 -6.28
C TYR A 220 -5.74 -23.91 -4.77
N SER A 221 -6.49 -24.83 -4.17
CA SER A 221 -6.60 -25.01 -2.73
C SER A 221 -6.12 -26.41 -2.38
N LEU A 222 -5.11 -26.48 -1.54
CA LEU A 222 -4.45 -27.72 -1.15
C LEU A 222 -4.66 -28.04 0.31
N THR A 223 -4.93 -29.31 0.59
CA THR A 223 -4.79 -29.88 1.93
C THR A 223 -3.65 -30.88 1.92
N ILE A 224 -2.70 -30.72 2.82
CA ILE A 224 -1.40 -31.39 2.82
C ILE A 224 -1.22 -32.13 4.14
N LYS A 225 -0.61 -33.34 4.07
CA LYS A 225 -0.27 -34.18 5.21
C LYS A 225 1.13 -33.83 5.73
N PHE A 226 1.24 -33.12 6.85
CA PHE A 226 2.51 -32.94 7.55
C PHE A 226 2.68 -34.03 8.61
N LYS A 227 3.71 -34.83 8.48
CA LYS A 227 3.97 -35.94 9.42
C LYS A 227 4.45 -35.39 10.76
N LEU A 228 3.75 -35.74 11.83
CA LEU A 228 4.15 -35.38 13.19
C LEU A 228 5.36 -36.21 13.64
N GLU A 229 6.41 -35.56 14.17
CA GLU A 229 7.57 -36.26 14.70
C GLU A 229 7.21 -37.16 15.91
N ASN A 230 7.93 -38.23 16.05
CA ASN A 230 7.77 -39.21 17.16
C ASN A 230 6.34 -39.74 17.34
N CYS A 231 5.50 -39.63 16.31
CA CYS A 231 4.15 -40.16 16.31
C CYS A 231 3.95 -41.05 15.07
N GLU A 232 3.79 -42.35 15.29
CA GLU A 232 3.64 -43.29 14.21
C GLU A 232 2.35 -43.00 13.43
N ASN A 233 2.43 -42.99 12.11
CA ASN A 233 1.32 -42.80 11.17
C ASN A 233 0.36 -41.64 11.54
N THR A 234 0.90 -40.54 12.11
CA THR A 234 0.09 -39.41 12.53
C THR A 234 0.47 -38.14 11.71
N TYR A 235 -0.53 -37.52 11.09
CA TYR A 235 -0.39 -36.42 10.18
C TYR A 235 -1.28 -35.25 10.59
N LEU A 236 -0.75 -34.01 10.44
CA LEU A 236 -1.50 -32.77 10.52
C LEU A 236 -2.08 -32.48 9.13
N LEU A 237 -3.38 -32.23 9.02
CA LEU A 237 -4.00 -31.78 7.78
C LEU A 237 -3.92 -30.25 7.74
N VAL A 238 -3.07 -29.74 6.87
CA VAL A 238 -2.79 -28.30 6.75
C VAL A 238 -3.30 -27.80 5.40
N TRP A 239 -3.98 -26.67 5.41
CA TRP A 239 -4.59 -26.09 4.23
C TRP A 239 -3.82 -24.83 3.76
N THR A 240 -3.74 -24.64 2.43
CA THR A 240 -3.18 -23.45 1.79
C THR A 240 -3.83 -23.19 0.43
N THR A 241 -3.91 -21.90 0.03
CA THR A 241 -4.29 -21.46 -1.33
C THR A 241 -3.09 -20.99 -2.14
N THR A 242 -1.89 -21.06 -1.59
CA THR A 242 -0.65 -20.60 -2.22
C THR A 242 0.42 -21.69 -2.21
N PRO A 243 0.29 -22.72 -3.06
CA PRO A 243 1.23 -23.86 -3.10
C PRO A 243 2.70 -23.43 -3.24
N TRP A 244 2.95 -22.36 -4.00
CA TRP A 244 4.29 -21.81 -4.25
C TRP A 244 5.00 -21.29 -2.98
N THR A 245 4.27 -21.07 -1.86
CA THR A 245 4.91 -20.65 -0.58
C THR A 245 5.39 -21.82 0.27
N LEU A 246 4.98 -23.06 -0.04
CA LEU A 246 5.34 -24.27 0.72
C LEU A 246 6.86 -24.51 0.84
N PRO A 247 7.70 -24.21 -0.18
CA PRO A 247 9.15 -24.29 -0.04
C PRO A 247 9.74 -23.44 1.09
N SER A 248 9.03 -22.36 1.48
CA SER A 248 9.43 -21.43 2.56
C SER A 248 8.71 -21.71 3.88
N ASN A 249 8.11 -22.87 4.05
CA ASN A 249 7.45 -23.26 5.29
C ASN A 249 8.43 -23.29 6.46
N LEU A 250 8.11 -22.59 7.55
CA LEU A 250 8.87 -22.66 8.80
C LEU A 250 8.05 -23.23 9.96
N CYS A 251 6.71 -23.02 9.98
CA CYS A 251 5.87 -23.45 11.08
C CYS A 251 4.49 -23.88 10.59
N ILE A 252 3.75 -24.51 11.48
CA ILE A 252 2.30 -24.71 11.37
C ILE A 252 1.67 -23.97 12.54
N CYS A 253 0.68 -23.10 12.26
CA CYS A 253 -0.04 -22.36 13.28
C CYS A 253 -1.42 -22.98 13.54
N VAL A 254 -1.79 -23.05 14.81
CA VAL A 254 -3.10 -23.51 15.28
C VAL A 254 -3.69 -22.49 16.25
N ASN A 255 -5.00 -22.45 16.38
CA ASN A 255 -5.64 -21.59 17.36
C ASN A 255 -5.64 -22.27 18.74
N PRO A 256 -5.13 -21.61 19.81
CA PRO A 256 -5.03 -22.19 21.14
C PRO A 256 -6.39 -22.57 21.75
N ASP A 257 -7.45 -21.86 21.39
CA ASP A 257 -8.79 -21.99 21.99
C ASP A 257 -9.71 -22.98 21.25
N LEU A 258 -9.39 -23.32 19.98
CA LEU A 258 -10.15 -24.29 19.22
C LEU A 258 -9.86 -25.71 19.67
N TYR A 259 -10.85 -26.59 19.46
CA TYR A 259 -10.70 -28.04 19.65
C TYR A 259 -10.24 -28.70 18.36
N TYR A 260 -9.27 -29.59 18.51
CA TYR A 260 -8.73 -30.44 17.46
C TYR A 260 -9.04 -31.90 17.76
N LEU A 261 -9.32 -32.66 16.70
CA LEU A 261 -9.60 -34.09 16.78
C LEU A 261 -8.44 -34.85 16.17
N LYS A 262 -8.00 -35.90 16.87
CA LYS A 262 -7.20 -36.97 16.30
C LYS A 262 -8.15 -38.05 15.89
N ILE A 263 -8.22 -38.32 14.60
CA ILE A 263 -9.06 -39.39 14.01
C ILE A 263 -8.19 -40.44 13.40
N LYS A 264 -8.66 -41.71 13.40
CA LYS A 264 -8.09 -42.82 12.62
C LYS A 264 -8.93 -43.02 11.37
N SER A 265 -8.32 -42.96 10.22
CA SER A 265 -8.99 -43.25 8.95
C SER A 265 -9.05 -44.76 8.68
N ASN A 266 -10.24 -45.27 8.37
CA ASN A 266 -10.44 -46.65 8.00
C ASN A 266 -9.98 -46.98 6.58
N LYS A 267 -9.69 -45.94 5.77
CA LYS A 267 -9.27 -46.08 4.37
C LYS A 267 -7.80 -46.46 4.23
N ASP A 268 -6.93 -45.86 5.04
CA ASP A 268 -5.46 -45.98 4.93
C ASP A 268 -4.77 -46.29 6.27
N ASN A 269 -5.54 -46.46 7.34
CA ASN A 269 -5.06 -46.70 8.71
C ASN A 269 -4.19 -45.58 9.30
N ASN A 270 -4.15 -44.40 8.68
CA ASN A 270 -3.42 -43.23 9.21
C ASN A 270 -4.27 -42.45 10.23
N ASN A 271 -3.56 -41.77 11.12
CA ASN A 271 -4.19 -40.84 12.04
C ASN A 271 -4.06 -39.42 11.49
N TYR A 272 -5.16 -38.68 11.53
CA TYR A 272 -5.20 -37.26 11.06
C TYR A 272 -5.61 -36.35 12.20
N ILE A 273 -4.96 -35.17 12.24
CA ILE A 273 -5.32 -34.10 13.16
C ILE A 273 -5.93 -32.95 12.35
N ILE A 274 -7.14 -32.54 12.73
CA ILE A 274 -7.94 -31.53 12.09
C ILE A 274 -8.77 -30.77 13.15
N SER A 275 -9.13 -29.50 12.90
CA SER A 275 -10.10 -28.81 13.77
C SER A 275 -11.44 -29.53 13.80
N LYS A 276 -12.06 -29.55 14.98
CA LYS A 276 -13.36 -30.19 15.18
C LYS A 276 -14.44 -29.66 14.25
N GLU A 277 -14.45 -28.33 14.08
CA GLU A 277 -15.43 -27.62 13.25
C GLU A 277 -15.26 -27.93 11.76
N CYS A 278 -14.04 -28.26 11.33
CA CYS A 278 -13.73 -28.54 9.92
C CYS A 278 -13.88 -30.02 9.55
N LEU A 279 -14.08 -30.92 10.51
CA LEU A 279 -14.07 -32.38 10.29
C LEU A 279 -15.05 -32.83 9.19
N GLU A 280 -16.30 -32.36 9.25
CA GLU A 280 -17.35 -32.80 8.32
C GLU A 280 -17.12 -32.34 6.87
N ASN A 281 -16.28 -31.29 6.62
CA ASN A 281 -15.90 -30.86 5.29
C ASN A 281 -14.93 -31.83 4.59
N TYR A 282 -14.22 -32.64 5.39
CA TYR A 282 -13.20 -33.55 4.91
C TYR A 282 -13.63 -35.02 5.05
N PHE A 283 -14.37 -35.36 6.11
CA PHE A 283 -14.82 -36.70 6.44
C PHE A 283 -16.34 -36.70 6.59
N LYS A 284 -17.04 -36.75 5.44
CA LYS A 284 -18.51 -36.68 5.38
C LYS A 284 -19.20 -37.92 5.90
N ASP A 285 -18.59 -39.09 5.66
CA ASP A 285 -19.15 -40.40 6.10
C ASP A 285 -18.48 -40.82 7.41
N LYS A 286 -19.27 -40.85 8.47
CA LYS A 286 -18.82 -41.21 9.82
C LYS A 286 -18.34 -42.67 9.94
N SER A 287 -18.67 -43.55 8.98
CA SER A 287 -18.17 -44.91 8.92
C SER A 287 -16.71 -45.02 8.46
N THR A 288 -16.15 -43.95 7.86
CA THR A 288 -14.80 -43.91 7.28
C THR A 288 -13.71 -43.58 8.27
N TYR A 289 -14.05 -43.19 9.48
CA TYR A 289 -13.09 -42.81 10.51
C TYR A 289 -13.58 -43.11 11.93
N GLU A 290 -12.64 -43.13 12.86
CA GLU A 290 -12.87 -43.23 14.30
C GLU A 290 -12.21 -42.04 15.01
N ILE A 291 -12.91 -41.40 15.93
CA ILE A 291 -12.33 -40.32 16.77
C ILE A 291 -11.54 -40.96 17.91
N ILE A 292 -10.23 -40.78 17.91
CA ILE A 292 -9.34 -41.33 18.93
C ILE A 292 -9.30 -40.40 20.15
N ASN A 293 -9.13 -39.05 19.90
CA ASN A 293 -8.98 -38.09 20.97
C ASN A 293 -9.46 -36.70 20.53
N SER A 294 -9.81 -35.86 21.51
CA SER A 294 -10.15 -34.45 21.33
C SER A 294 -9.37 -33.60 22.34
N PHE A 295 -8.72 -32.56 21.89
CA PHE A 295 -7.84 -31.72 22.69
C PHE A 295 -7.84 -30.27 22.20
N LYS A 296 -7.41 -29.34 23.05
CA LYS A 296 -7.24 -27.93 22.67
C LYS A 296 -5.97 -27.71 21.84
N GLY A 297 -5.96 -26.66 21.01
CA GLY A 297 -4.79 -26.30 20.22
C GLY A 297 -3.53 -26.03 21.06
N THR A 298 -3.69 -25.60 22.31
CA THR A 298 -2.58 -25.46 23.27
C THR A 298 -1.78 -26.76 23.47
N GLU A 299 -2.40 -27.91 23.35
CA GLU A 299 -1.74 -29.23 23.52
C GLU A 299 -0.89 -29.63 22.30
N LEU A 300 -1.06 -28.96 21.17
CA LEU A 300 -0.23 -29.14 19.98
C LEU A 300 1.02 -28.27 19.99
N LYS A 301 1.05 -27.19 20.78
CA LYS A 301 2.16 -26.24 20.84
C LYS A 301 3.50 -26.94 21.07
N GLU A 302 4.54 -26.49 20.35
CA GLU A 302 5.93 -26.99 20.38
C GLU A 302 6.12 -28.43 19.85
N LYS A 303 5.07 -29.17 19.46
CA LYS A 303 5.26 -30.45 18.80
C LYS A 303 5.91 -30.23 17.44
N LYS A 304 6.87 -31.07 17.10
CA LYS A 304 7.64 -30.96 15.85
C LYS A 304 7.01 -31.82 14.75
N TYR A 305 7.23 -31.42 13.54
CA TYR A 305 6.81 -32.13 12.33
C TYR A 305 7.98 -32.23 11.32
N ILE A 306 7.89 -33.17 10.40
CA ILE A 306 8.85 -33.37 9.33
C ILE A 306 8.57 -32.34 8.22
N PRO A 307 9.51 -31.46 7.85
CA PRO A 307 9.32 -30.48 6.79
C PRO A 307 9.10 -31.16 5.43
N LEU A 308 8.32 -30.47 4.55
CA LEU A 308 8.05 -30.95 3.20
C LEU A 308 9.26 -30.82 2.28
N PHE A 309 10.04 -29.77 2.50
CA PHE A 309 11.23 -29.40 1.75
C PHE A 309 12.36 -29.07 2.73
N ASN A 310 13.61 -29.30 2.31
CA ASN A 310 14.77 -29.11 3.18
C ASN A 310 15.57 -27.83 2.85
N TYR A 311 15.06 -26.94 1.97
CA TYR A 311 15.82 -25.78 1.49
C TYR A 311 16.33 -24.87 2.61
N PHE A 312 15.55 -24.68 3.68
CA PHE A 312 15.90 -23.84 4.82
C PHE A 312 16.05 -24.62 6.13
N TYR A 313 16.15 -25.95 6.05
CA TYR A 313 16.18 -26.81 7.24
C TYR A 313 17.40 -26.52 8.13
N ASP A 314 18.58 -26.47 7.56
CA ASP A 314 19.81 -26.29 8.33
C ASP A 314 19.87 -24.95 9.06
N ASP A 315 19.35 -23.90 8.46
CA ASP A 315 19.34 -22.55 9.04
C ASP A 315 18.34 -22.43 10.18
N TYR A 316 17.20 -23.15 10.11
CA TYR A 316 16.07 -22.97 11.02
C TYR A 316 15.72 -24.19 11.90
N LYS A 317 16.41 -25.33 11.78
CA LYS A 317 16.10 -26.57 12.52
C LYS A 317 16.04 -26.41 14.05
N ASN A 318 16.72 -25.40 14.61
CA ASN A 318 16.76 -25.16 16.06
C ASN A 318 15.56 -24.30 16.54
N THR A 319 14.93 -23.54 15.67
CA THR A 319 13.88 -22.57 16.03
C THR A 319 12.54 -22.87 15.38
N ALA A 320 12.52 -23.42 14.18
CA ALA A 320 11.36 -23.70 13.34
C ALA A 320 10.90 -25.17 13.34
N PHE A 321 10.09 -25.53 12.37
CA PHE A 321 9.51 -26.86 12.08
C PHE A 321 8.74 -27.45 13.26
N LYS A 322 8.00 -26.57 13.95
CA LYS A 322 7.16 -26.90 15.10
C LYS A 322 5.79 -26.24 14.99
N ILE A 323 4.86 -26.71 15.79
CA ILE A 323 3.52 -26.12 15.88
C ILE A 323 3.55 -24.93 16.83
N ILE A 324 3.07 -23.80 16.35
CA ILE A 324 2.91 -22.56 17.08
C ILE A 324 1.44 -22.22 17.25
N THR A 325 1.12 -21.30 18.15
CA THR A 325 -0.27 -20.94 18.46
C THR A 325 -0.51 -19.45 18.29
N ASP A 326 -1.60 -19.10 17.62
CA ASP A 326 -2.09 -17.70 17.56
C ASP A 326 -3.61 -17.70 17.25
N THR A 327 -4.30 -16.65 17.71
CA THR A 327 -5.76 -16.51 17.58
C THR A 327 -6.21 -16.08 16.18
N TYR A 328 -5.30 -15.70 15.27
CA TYR A 328 -5.65 -15.36 13.89
C TYR A 328 -6.15 -16.57 13.09
N VAL A 329 -5.74 -17.79 13.47
CA VAL A 329 -6.21 -19.01 12.85
C VAL A 329 -7.70 -19.23 13.16
N LYS A 330 -8.49 -19.39 12.11
CA LYS A 330 -9.95 -19.60 12.20
C LYS A 330 -10.32 -20.99 11.68
N SER A 331 -11.49 -21.48 12.11
CA SER A 331 -12.08 -22.74 11.65
C SER A 331 -13.17 -22.54 10.59
N THR A 332 -13.34 -21.32 10.08
CA THR A 332 -14.37 -21.03 9.06
C THR A 332 -14.00 -21.58 7.68
N ASN A 333 -12.70 -21.65 7.38
CA ASN A 333 -12.17 -22.15 6.11
C ASN A 333 -10.99 -23.09 6.38
N GLY A 334 -10.73 -23.99 5.41
CA GLY A 334 -9.61 -24.94 5.49
C GLY A 334 -9.78 -26.01 6.57
N THR A 335 -8.73 -26.29 7.30
CA THR A 335 -8.65 -27.38 8.28
C THR A 335 -8.51 -26.91 9.73
N GLY A 336 -8.37 -25.58 9.95
CA GLY A 336 -8.02 -25.02 11.24
C GLY A 336 -6.53 -25.14 11.60
N LEU A 337 -5.70 -25.62 10.67
CA LEU A 337 -4.24 -25.63 10.76
C LEU A 337 -3.70 -24.86 9.55
N VAL A 338 -2.85 -23.87 9.77
CA VAL A 338 -2.34 -22.98 8.74
C VAL A 338 -0.84 -23.20 8.57
N HIS A 339 -0.40 -23.35 7.32
CA HIS A 339 0.99 -23.29 6.92
C HIS A 339 1.52 -21.86 7.09
N VAL A 340 2.71 -21.72 7.67
CA VAL A 340 3.32 -20.43 8.00
C VAL A 340 4.61 -20.24 7.20
N ALA A 341 4.62 -19.20 6.35
CA ALA A 341 5.78 -18.74 5.58
C ALA A 341 6.00 -17.23 5.82
N PRO A 342 6.87 -16.86 6.76
CA PRO A 342 6.97 -15.49 7.26
C PRO A 342 7.35 -14.43 6.22
N ALA A 343 7.91 -14.82 5.08
CA ALA A 343 8.16 -13.89 3.99
C ALA A 343 6.91 -13.50 3.19
N PHE A 344 5.82 -14.27 3.30
CA PHE A 344 4.65 -14.18 2.41
C PHE A 344 3.31 -13.96 3.13
N GLY A 345 3.33 -13.72 4.44
CA GLY A 345 2.15 -13.40 5.23
C GLY A 345 2.46 -12.41 6.34
N GLU A 346 1.64 -11.37 6.52
CA GLU A 346 1.83 -10.36 7.57
C GLU A 346 1.64 -10.99 8.95
N ASP A 347 0.60 -11.82 9.13
CA ASP A 347 0.38 -12.58 10.35
C ASP A 347 1.47 -13.62 10.57
N ASP A 348 1.90 -14.32 9.54
CA ASP A 348 2.99 -15.30 9.57
C ASP A 348 4.29 -14.66 10.08
N TYR A 349 4.64 -13.49 9.55
CA TYR A 349 5.80 -12.71 9.97
C TYR A 349 5.69 -12.30 11.45
N ARG A 350 4.55 -11.73 11.83
CA ARG A 350 4.27 -11.28 13.21
C ARG A 350 4.38 -12.43 14.21
N VAL A 351 3.77 -13.56 13.90
CA VAL A 351 3.76 -14.72 14.81
C VAL A 351 5.14 -15.35 14.91
N CYS A 352 5.87 -15.49 13.80
CA CYS A 352 7.24 -15.99 13.80
C CYS A 352 8.20 -15.09 14.60
N LEU A 353 8.04 -13.76 14.54
CA LEU A 353 8.77 -12.83 15.39
C LEU A 353 8.46 -13.03 16.88
N ASN A 354 7.17 -13.11 17.23
CA ASN A 354 6.72 -13.25 18.61
C ASN A 354 7.20 -14.58 19.25
N MET A 355 7.36 -15.61 18.43
CA MET A 355 7.82 -16.94 18.85
C MET A 355 9.34 -17.11 18.71
N ASN A 356 10.09 -16.05 18.38
CA ASN A 356 11.54 -16.05 18.18
C ASN A 356 12.01 -17.09 17.14
N ILE A 357 11.24 -17.33 16.10
CA ILE A 357 11.59 -18.20 14.98
C ILE A 357 12.45 -17.44 13.99
N ILE A 358 12.09 -16.19 13.74
CA ILE A 358 12.84 -15.20 12.97
C ILE A 358 13.15 -14.00 13.85
N ASP A 359 14.07 -13.17 13.44
CA ASP A 359 14.40 -11.90 14.10
C ASP A 359 14.09 -10.68 13.21
N LYS A 360 14.19 -9.48 13.78
CA LYS A 360 13.88 -8.21 13.08
C LYS A 360 15.02 -7.72 12.17
N LEU A 361 16.22 -8.27 12.32
CA LEU A 361 17.42 -7.78 11.64
C LEU A 361 17.70 -8.55 10.36
N ASN A 362 17.30 -9.84 10.34
CA ASN A 362 17.53 -10.73 9.22
C ASN A 362 16.25 -10.93 8.41
N HIS A 363 16.42 -10.98 7.11
CA HIS A 363 15.30 -11.23 6.20
C HIS A 363 14.82 -12.69 6.38
N PRO A 364 13.50 -12.94 6.50
CA PRO A 364 12.96 -14.30 6.52
C PRO A 364 13.19 -15.00 5.17
N PRO A 365 13.15 -16.34 5.10
CA PRO A 365 13.33 -17.08 3.86
C PRO A 365 12.37 -16.59 2.76
N CYS A 366 12.93 -15.88 1.78
CA CYS A 366 12.20 -15.31 0.66
C CYS A 366 12.90 -15.67 -0.66
N PRO A 367 12.74 -16.92 -1.15
CA PRO A 367 13.47 -17.41 -2.32
C PRO A 367 12.90 -16.85 -3.65
N LEU A 368 12.55 -15.59 -3.68
CA LEU A 368 12.02 -14.92 -4.87
C LEU A 368 12.83 -13.65 -5.19
N ASN A 369 13.18 -13.50 -6.45
CA ASN A 369 13.70 -12.23 -6.95
C ASN A 369 12.61 -11.13 -7.01
N GLU A 370 12.98 -9.95 -7.53
CA GLU A 370 12.05 -8.81 -7.64
C GLU A 370 10.87 -9.06 -8.58
N ASN A 371 11.03 -9.93 -9.58
CA ASN A 371 10.02 -10.24 -10.58
C ASN A 371 9.15 -11.46 -10.22
N GLY A 372 9.36 -12.08 -9.05
CA GLY A 372 8.59 -13.23 -8.59
C GLY A 372 9.06 -14.58 -9.14
N PHE A 373 10.31 -14.68 -9.59
CA PHE A 373 10.94 -15.94 -10.01
C PHE A 373 11.73 -16.53 -8.85
N PHE A 374 11.71 -17.86 -8.72
CA PHE A 374 12.49 -18.55 -7.72
C PHE A 374 13.99 -18.34 -7.91
N THR A 375 14.69 -18.11 -6.79
CA THR A 375 16.15 -17.97 -6.72
C THR A 375 16.85 -19.34 -6.58
N ASP A 376 18.17 -19.33 -6.44
CA ASP A 376 18.97 -20.53 -6.22
C ASP A 376 18.69 -21.21 -4.88
N ASP A 377 18.03 -20.52 -3.94
CA ASP A 377 17.67 -21.08 -2.65
C ASP A 377 16.66 -22.24 -2.77
N VAL A 378 15.89 -22.27 -3.85
CA VAL A 378 14.91 -23.33 -4.17
C VAL A 378 15.29 -23.95 -5.53
N ILE A 379 16.32 -24.78 -5.51
CA ILE A 379 16.99 -25.27 -6.72
C ILE A 379 16.08 -25.98 -7.71
N ASP A 380 15.08 -26.72 -7.20
CA ASP A 380 14.18 -27.53 -8.05
C ASP A 380 13.24 -26.66 -8.90
N PHE A 381 13.02 -25.41 -8.50
CA PHE A 381 12.14 -24.46 -9.19
C PHE A 381 12.85 -23.18 -9.63
N LYS A 382 14.18 -23.14 -9.53
CA LYS A 382 15.04 -22.01 -9.89
C LYS A 382 14.70 -21.42 -11.26
N GLY A 383 14.57 -20.08 -11.32
CA GLY A 383 14.37 -19.33 -12.55
C GLY A 383 12.97 -19.45 -13.14
N ARG A 384 12.00 -20.05 -12.42
CA ARG A 384 10.61 -20.16 -12.84
C ARG A 384 9.73 -19.18 -12.08
N TYR A 385 8.70 -18.66 -12.75
CA TYR A 385 7.71 -17.78 -12.13
C TYR A 385 6.83 -18.57 -11.18
N ILE A 386 6.49 -18.00 -10.02
CA ILE A 386 5.78 -18.67 -8.92
C ILE A 386 4.45 -19.34 -9.37
N LYS A 387 3.65 -18.64 -10.18
CA LYS A 387 2.37 -19.20 -10.62
C LYS A 387 2.54 -20.38 -11.61
N ASP A 388 3.62 -20.39 -12.38
CA ASP A 388 3.92 -21.45 -13.33
C ASP A 388 4.49 -22.72 -12.64
N THR A 389 4.81 -22.63 -11.35
CA THR A 389 5.34 -23.77 -10.57
C THR A 389 4.29 -24.47 -9.71
N GLU A 390 3.07 -23.97 -9.65
CA GLU A 390 2.05 -24.54 -8.76
C GLU A 390 1.73 -26.00 -9.11
N ASP A 391 1.57 -26.32 -10.38
CA ASP A 391 1.31 -27.70 -10.84
C ASP A 391 2.48 -28.63 -10.50
N ASP A 392 3.73 -28.20 -10.72
CA ASP A 392 4.89 -29.06 -10.41
C ASP A 392 5.06 -29.28 -8.91
N ILE A 393 4.76 -28.29 -8.09
CA ILE A 393 4.80 -28.44 -6.61
C ILE A 393 3.72 -29.44 -6.18
N ILE A 394 2.52 -29.36 -6.76
CA ILE A 394 1.42 -30.29 -6.49
C ILE A 394 1.82 -31.72 -6.91
N ASP A 395 2.37 -31.88 -8.11
CA ASP A 395 2.81 -33.15 -8.64
C ASP A 395 3.93 -33.76 -7.79
N TYR A 396 4.94 -32.95 -7.43
CA TYR A 396 6.02 -33.38 -6.52
C TYR A 396 5.48 -33.91 -5.19
N LEU A 397 4.57 -33.16 -4.55
CA LEU A 397 3.97 -33.57 -3.28
C LEU A 397 3.04 -34.80 -3.44
N THR A 398 2.38 -34.93 -4.58
CA THR A 398 1.50 -36.08 -4.90
C THR A 398 2.31 -37.34 -5.08
N THR A 399 3.44 -37.31 -5.78
CA THR A 399 4.34 -38.47 -5.95
C THR A 399 4.89 -39.00 -4.62
N LYS A 400 4.98 -38.14 -3.61
CA LYS A 400 5.42 -38.46 -2.24
C LYS A 400 4.25 -38.89 -1.31
N ASP A 401 3.05 -39.04 -1.82
CA ASP A 401 1.83 -39.28 -1.05
C ASP A 401 1.57 -38.28 0.09
N ILE A 402 1.94 -37.00 -0.15
CA ILE A 402 1.81 -35.90 0.83
C ILE A 402 0.49 -35.15 0.64
N VAL A 403 -0.05 -35.10 -0.56
CA VAL A 403 -1.30 -34.40 -0.85
C VAL A 403 -2.49 -35.21 -0.32
N PHE A 404 -3.34 -34.59 0.49
CA PHE A 404 -4.59 -35.15 0.97
C PHE A 404 -5.76 -34.81 0.04
N LYS A 405 -5.87 -33.55 -0.39
CA LYS A 405 -6.95 -33.07 -1.25
C LYS A 405 -6.48 -31.87 -2.08
N VAL A 406 -6.87 -31.86 -3.35
CA VAL A 406 -6.71 -30.72 -4.26
C VAL A 406 -8.10 -30.24 -4.68
N CYS A 407 -8.34 -28.95 -4.60
CA CYS A 407 -9.54 -28.30 -5.12
C CYS A 407 -9.16 -27.05 -5.91
N LYS A 408 -10.07 -26.55 -6.72
CA LYS A 408 -10.01 -25.19 -7.24
C LYS A 408 -11.10 -24.37 -6.57
N GLU A 409 -10.73 -23.21 -6.09
CA GLU A 409 -11.64 -22.30 -5.39
C GLU A 409 -11.61 -20.94 -6.07
N ILE A 410 -12.78 -20.32 -6.22
CA ILE A 410 -12.89 -18.96 -6.73
C ILE A 410 -12.78 -18.02 -5.53
N HIS A 411 -11.81 -17.13 -5.58
CA HIS A 411 -11.64 -16.11 -4.56
C HIS A 411 -11.16 -14.78 -5.15
N SER A 412 -11.35 -13.71 -4.42
CA SER A 412 -10.97 -12.37 -4.86
C SER A 412 -9.50 -12.09 -4.55
N VAL A 413 -8.72 -11.80 -5.58
CA VAL A 413 -7.28 -11.51 -5.50
C VAL A 413 -7.03 -10.07 -5.92
N GLY A 414 -6.21 -9.36 -5.15
CA GLY A 414 -5.74 -8.02 -5.49
C GLY A 414 -4.79 -8.08 -6.69
N TYR A 415 -5.01 -7.18 -7.64
CA TYR A 415 -4.14 -6.98 -8.80
C TYR A 415 -3.49 -5.61 -8.74
N CYS A 416 -2.28 -5.52 -9.22
CA CYS A 416 -1.63 -4.23 -9.39
C CYS A 416 -2.43 -3.38 -10.40
N TYR A 417 -2.96 -2.25 -9.98
CA TYR A 417 -3.77 -1.38 -10.84
C TYR A 417 -2.98 -0.80 -12.02
N ARG A 418 -1.65 -0.89 -11.97
CA ARG A 418 -0.74 -0.37 -13.00
C ARG A 418 -0.30 -1.42 -14.00
N SER A 419 0.21 -2.57 -13.52
CA SER A 419 0.72 -3.65 -14.37
C SER A 419 -0.32 -4.72 -14.69
N ASP A 420 -1.47 -4.69 -14.00
CA ASP A 420 -2.52 -5.70 -14.09
C ASP A 420 -2.02 -7.13 -13.78
N THR A 421 -0.97 -7.24 -12.97
CA THR A 421 -0.44 -8.52 -12.46
C THR A 421 -0.98 -8.81 -11.05
N PRO A 422 -1.15 -10.08 -10.66
CA PRO A 422 -1.58 -10.41 -9.31
C PRO A 422 -0.57 -9.92 -8.28
N LEU A 423 -1.07 -9.38 -7.19
CA LEU A 423 -0.26 -8.99 -6.04
C LEU A 423 0.06 -10.20 -5.17
N ILE A 424 1.25 -10.20 -4.61
CA ILE A 424 1.66 -11.14 -3.57
C ILE A 424 1.99 -10.37 -2.29
N SER A 425 1.88 -11.01 -1.14
CA SER A 425 2.52 -10.51 0.07
C SER A 425 3.99 -10.89 0.01
N LYS A 426 4.91 -9.95 0.22
CA LYS A 426 6.36 -10.20 0.19
C LYS A 426 7.08 -9.40 1.26
N ALA A 427 7.99 -10.05 1.98
CA ALA A 427 8.90 -9.38 2.89
C ALA A 427 9.88 -8.52 2.09
N VAL A 428 9.99 -7.25 2.44
CA VAL A 428 10.88 -6.28 1.79
C VAL A 428 11.63 -5.46 2.84
N ASP A 429 12.86 -5.11 2.52
CA ASP A 429 13.65 -4.18 3.31
C ASP A 429 13.08 -2.77 3.20
N CYS A 430 12.82 -2.15 4.32
CA CYS A 430 12.24 -0.81 4.38
C CYS A 430 12.96 0.07 5.41
N TRP A 431 12.88 1.38 5.16
CA TRP A 431 13.17 2.37 6.19
C TRP A 431 11.89 2.74 6.92
N PHE A 432 11.96 2.77 8.24
CA PHE A 432 10.83 3.06 9.11
C PHE A 432 11.07 4.31 9.93
N ILE A 433 9.97 5.04 10.20
CA ILE A 433 9.94 6.08 11.23
C ILE A 433 9.22 5.46 12.45
N ASN A 434 9.91 5.43 13.61
CA ASN A 434 9.36 4.88 14.85
C ASN A 434 8.35 5.85 15.46
N VAL A 435 7.15 5.86 14.88
CA VAL A 435 6.05 6.72 15.33
C VAL A 435 5.52 6.32 16.71
N GLU A 436 5.71 5.07 17.14
CA GLU A 436 5.30 4.60 18.47
C GLU A 436 5.96 5.42 19.60
N LYS A 437 7.22 5.83 19.42
CA LYS A 437 7.93 6.68 20.40
C LYS A 437 7.32 8.06 20.56
N ILE A 438 6.58 8.55 19.59
CA ILE A 438 5.97 9.89 19.59
C ILE A 438 4.46 9.84 19.45
N LYS A 439 3.87 8.65 19.54
CA LYS A 439 2.44 8.38 19.34
C LYS A 439 1.54 9.26 20.20
N GLN A 440 1.82 9.34 21.50
CA GLN A 440 1.01 10.15 22.41
C GLN A 440 0.99 11.62 21.98
N LYS A 441 2.16 12.18 21.65
CA LYS A 441 2.27 13.57 21.20
C LYS A 441 1.51 13.81 19.87
N ILE A 442 1.51 12.83 18.95
CA ILE A 442 0.74 12.91 17.72
C ILE A 442 -0.77 12.90 18.03
N LEU A 443 -1.22 12.02 18.94
CA LEU A 443 -2.61 11.94 19.34
C LEU A 443 -3.09 13.22 20.03
N ASP A 444 -2.26 13.79 20.93
CA ASP A 444 -2.55 15.05 21.62
C ASP A 444 -2.70 16.21 20.61
N ASN A 445 -1.81 16.29 19.62
CA ASN A 445 -1.92 17.30 18.56
C ASN A 445 -3.16 17.07 17.68
N ASN A 446 -3.46 15.81 17.33
CA ASN A 446 -4.63 15.47 16.54
C ASN A 446 -5.95 15.82 17.27
N SER A 447 -6.00 15.68 18.60
CA SER A 447 -7.17 16.04 19.39
C SER A 447 -7.53 17.53 19.31
N GLN A 448 -6.53 18.39 19.00
CA GLN A 448 -6.70 19.84 18.82
C GLN A 448 -6.94 20.25 17.36
N THR A 449 -6.85 19.31 16.43
CA THR A 449 -7.06 19.55 14.99
C THR A 449 -8.53 19.53 14.67
N GLU A 450 -9.03 20.58 14.01
CA GLU A 450 -10.36 20.60 13.43
C GLU A 450 -10.38 19.88 12.09
N TRP A 451 -11.19 18.84 12.00
CA TRP A 451 -11.34 18.04 10.77
C TRP A 451 -12.65 18.38 10.07
N THR A 452 -12.58 18.50 8.74
CA THR A 452 -13.79 18.70 7.92
C THR A 452 -13.79 17.68 6.78
N PRO A 453 -14.76 16.77 6.75
CA PRO A 453 -15.80 16.53 7.74
C PRO A 453 -15.27 15.91 9.05
N GLU A 454 -15.97 16.11 10.16
CA GLU A 454 -15.50 15.71 11.50
C GLU A 454 -15.26 14.20 11.64
N HIS A 455 -16.02 13.37 10.93
CA HIS A 455 -15.94 11.91 11.01
C HIS A 455 -14.64 11.28 10.46
N ILE A 456 -13.77 12.05 9.85
CA ILE A 456 -12.47 11.56 9.34
C ILE A 456 -11.34 11.66 10.38
N ARG A 457 -11.64 12.18 11.58
CA ARG A 457 -10.68 12.24 12.70
C ARG A 457 -10.26 10.86 13.15
#